data_4810f57ef7481dd64b6b7b24af6c15d2
#
_entry.id   4810f57ef7481dd64b6b7b24af6c15d2
#
_cell.length_a   1.000
_cell.length_b   1.000
_cell.length_c   1.000
_cell.angle_alpha   90.00
_cell.angle_beta   90.00
_cell.angle_gamma   90.00
#
_symmetry.space_group_name_H-M   'P 1'
#
loop_
_entity.id
_entity.type
_entity.pdbx_description
1 polymer ?
#
loop_
_entity_poly.entity_id
_entity_poly.type
_entity_poly.pdbx_seq_one_letter_code
_entity_poly.pdbx_strand_id
1 'polypeptide(L)'
;LDNNFDFHYFSGETGSRGMKHYRYDILYKGMPVENEQVIVHTKNNNIFSINGTYSKNIKITNNILISKSQARGKALNHIGAQLYKWELPSEEELLKQITGNPDDTYFPEGEKVILRKEKEYYIAYKFDIYAHKPLRRADIFVDAASGEIIETIDKIYDADVSATAETKYSGTRT
;
A
#
# COMPACT_ATOMS: atom_id res chain seq x y z
N LEU A 1 14.40 18.39 12.69
CA LEU A 1 13.28 17.44 12.61
C LEU A 1 12.68 17.33 13.99
N ASP A 2 11.36 17.38 14.07
CA ASP A 2 10.61 17.11 15.29
C ASP A 2 10.91 15.67 15.73
N ASN A 3 11.06 15.42 17.05
CA ASN A 3 11.33 14.09 17.62
C ASN A 3 10.24 13.05 17.35
N ASN A 4 9.17 13.42 16.65
CA ASN A 4 8.10 12.52 16.25
C ASN A 4 8.34 11.80 14.92
N PHE A 5 9.37 12.21 14.16
CA PHE A 5 9.71 11.59 12.87
C PHE A 5 10.83 10.59 13.00
N ASP A 6 10.72 9.50 12.26
CA ASP A 6 11.73 8.48 12.10
C ASP A 6 11.80 8.01 10.65
N PHE A 7 12.87 7.29 10.28
CA PHE A 7 13.10 6.77 8.95
C PHE A 7 13.28 5.26 9.02
N HIS A 8 12.38 4.55 8.38
CA HIS A 8 12.46 3.09 8.29
C HIS A 8 13.08 2.69 6.95
N TYR A 9 14.20 1.95 6.98
CA TYR A 9 14.84 1.44 5.78
C TYR A 9 13.90 0.46 5.06
N PHE A 10 13.55 0.78 3.82
CA PHE A 10 12.67 -0.02 2.99
C PHE A 10 13.45 -0.91 2.02
N SER A 11 14.34 -0.34 1.23
CA SER A 11 15.11 -1.07 0.23
C SER A 11 16.38 -0.33 -0.19
N GLY A 12 17.30 -1.09 -0.80
CA GLY A 12 18.48 -0.50 -1.43
C GLY A 12 18.80 -1.21 -2.74
N GLU A 13 19.17 -0.45 -3.73
CA GLU A 13 19.60 -0.95 -5.04
C GLU A 13 20.95 -0.37 -5.43
N THR A 14 21.73 -1.17 -6.15
CA THR A 14 23.02 -0.72 -6.71
C THR A 14 22.84 -0.38 -8.17
N GLY A 15 23.03 0.89 -8.49
CA GLY A 15 23.03 1.41 -9.84
C GLY A 15 24.40 1.26 -10.51
N SER A 16 24.52 1.82 -11.71
CA SER A 16 25.78 1.84 -12.47
C SER A 16 26.84 2.74 -11.82
N ARG A 17 28.12 2.46 -12.08
CA ARG A 17 29.27 3.30 -11.68
C ARG A 17 29.41 3.54 -10.17
N GLY A 18 29.06 2.52 -9.33
CA GLY A 18 29.23 2.60 -7.88
C GLY A 18 28.19 3.47 -7.17
N MET A 19 27.11 3.81 -7.84
CA MET A 19 25.97 4.48 -7.21
C MET A 19 25.11 3.48 -6.46
N LYS A 20 24.58 3.90 -5.30
CA LYS A 20 23.59 3.15 -4.54
C LYS A 20 22.45 4.08 -4.17
N HIS A 21 21.26 3.53 -4.11
CA HIS A 21 20.03 4.23 -3.79
C HIS A 21 19.37 3.52 -2.63
N TYR A 22 19.16 4.24 -1.53
CA TYR A 22 18.52 3.72 -0.32
C TYR A 22 17.19 4.41 -0.14
N ARG A 23 16.11 3.64 -0.03
CA ARG A 23 14.75 4.13 0.18
C ARG A 23 14.38 3.97 1.64
N TYR A 24 13.78 5.02 2.19
CA TYR A 24 13.31 5.06 3.57
C TYR A 24 11.87 5.53 3.59
N ASP A 25 11.02 4.76 4.23
CA ASP A 25 9.68 5.19 4.57
C ASP A 25 9.74 6.18 5.73
N ILE A 26 8.85 7.14 5.70
CA ILE A 26 8.73 8.13 6.77
C ILE A 26 7.76 7.60 7.81
N LEU A 27 8.21 7.57 9.06
CA LEU A 27 7.36 7.29 10.21
C LEU A 27 7.06 8.59 10.95
N TYR A 28 5.83 8.77 11.39
CA TYR A 28 5.45 9.82 12.33
C TYR A 28 4.77 9.18 13.54
N LYS A 29 5.35 9.38 14.71
CA LYS A 29 4.95 8.70 15.96
C LYS A 29 4.87 7.18 15.81
N GLY A 30 5.81 6.59 15.09
CA GLY A 30 5.92 5.17 14.84
C GLY A 30 4.93 4.59 13.82
N MET A 31 4.14 5.43 13.14
CA MET A 31 3.22 5.01 12.08
C MET A 31 3.75 5.45 10.71
N PRO A 32 3.74 4.58 9.69
CA PRO A 32 4.10 4.97 8.33
C PRO A 32 3.20 6.09 7.81
N VAL A 33 3.80 7.05 7.11
CA VAL A 33 3.05 8.09 6.40
C VAL A 33 2.91 7.66 4.96
N GLU A 34 1.71 7.38 4.52
CA GLU A 34 1.43 6.89 3.17
C GLU A 34 1.89 7.88 2.10
N ASN A 35 2.51 7.33 1.03
CA ASN A 35 3.05 8.07 -0.09
C ASN A 35 4.17 9.08 0.26
N GLU A 36 4.76 8.97 1.46
CA GLU A 36 5.94 9.75 1.83
C GLU A 36 7.17 8.84 1.95
N GLN A 37 8.18 9.16 1.17
CA GLN A 37 9.41 8.38 1.11
C GLN A 37 10.61 9.29 0.84
N VAL A 38 11.75 8.97 1.42
CA VAL A 38 13.03 9.63 1.14
C VAL A 38 13.98 8.64 0.47
N ILE A 39 14.64 9.10 -0.58
CA ILE A 39 15.65 8.34 -1.31
C ILE A 39 16.99 9.03 -1.12
N VAL A 40 17.93 8.31 -0.53
CA VAL A 40 19.32 8.76 -0.35
C VAL A 40 20.18 8.15 -1.44
N HIS A 41 20.81 8.99 -2.23
CA HIS A 41 21.72 8.60 -3.29
C HIS A 41 23.17 8.71 -2.82
N THR A 42 23.92 7.64 -2.95
CA THR A 42 25.35 7.62 -2.58
C THR A 42 26.21 7.24 -3.77
N LYS A 43 27.44 7.75 -3.78
CA LYS A 43 28.49 7.36 -4.71
C LYS A 43 29.80 7.22 -3.94
N ASN A 44 30.47 6.07 -4.09
CA ASN A 44 31.68 5.76 -3.35
C ASN A 44 31.52 5.96 -1.83
N ASN A 45 30.39 5.51 -1.29
CA ASN A 45 29.95 5.64 0.12
C ASN A 45 29.74 7.09 0.63
N ASN A 46 29.73 8.08 -0.24
CA ASN A 46 29.39 9.45 0.12
C ASN A 46 27.99 9.81 -0.38
N ILE A 47 27.18 10.45 0.45
CA ILE A 47 25.87 10.99 0.05
C ILE A 47 26.13 12.17 -0.89
N PHE A 48 25.50 12.14 -2.07
CA PHE A 48 25.58 13.25 -3.02
C PHE A 48 24.23 13.87 -3.35
N SER A 49 23.11 13.17 -3.06
CA SER A 49 21.76 13.70 -3.27
C SER A 49 20.78 13.01 -2.34
N ILE A 50 19.74 13.74 -1.94
CA ILE A 50 18.58 13.25 -1.21
C ILE A 50 17.35 13.78 -1.91
N ASN A 51 16.45 12.90 -2.32
CA ASN A 51 15.17 13.22 -2.97
C ASN A 51 14.03 12.59 -2.17
N GLY A 52 12.82 13.07 -2.39
CA GLY A 52 11.65 12.45 -1.78
C GLY A 52 10.58 13.46 -1.43
N THR A 53 9.50 12.95 -0.86
CA THR A 53 8.38 13.73 -0.36
C THR A 53 8.23 13.45 1.12
N TYR A 54 8.22 14.48 1.93
CA TYR A 54 7.88 14.37 3.34
C TYR A 54 7.22 15.65 3.85
N SER A 55 6.33 15.49 4.80
CA SER A 55 5.61 16.60 5.41
C SER A 55 6.25 16.99 6.74
N LYS A 56 6.55 18.28 6.90
CA LYS A 56 7.21 18.80 8.11
C LYS A 56 6.26 18.99 9.29
N ASN A 57 4.97 19.21 9.02
CA ASN A 57 3.97 19.54 10.03
C ASN A 57 2.75 18.65 9.86
N ILE A 58 2.76 17.49 10.51
CA ILE A 58 1.64 16.56 10.50
C ILE A 58 0.73 16.89 11.69
N LYS A 59 -0.51 17.31 11.38
CA LYS A 59 -1.58 17.47 12.37
C LYS A 59 -2.61 16.39 12.12
N ILE A 60 -2.64 15.40 12.98
CA ILE A 60 -3.63 14.32 12.92
C ILE A 60 -4.95 14.87 13.44
N THR A 61 -6.03 14.68 12.67
CA THR A 61 -7.37 15.23 12.95
C THR A 61 -8.29 14.26 13.67
N ASN A 62 -7.95 12.98 13.70
CA ASN A 62 -8.75 11.93 14.34
C ASN A 62 -7.98 11.16 15.42
N ASN A 63 -8.70 10.30 16.13
CA ASN A 63 -8.15 9.37 17.13
C ASN A 63 -8.47 7.93 16.75
N ILE A 64 -7.88 6.97 17.45
CA ILE A 64 -8.19 5.55 17.27
C ILE A 64 -9.37 5.22 18.19
N LEU A 65 -10.56 4.94 17.62
CA LEU A 65 -11.77 4.60 18.33
C LEU A 65 -12.28 3.19 18.00
N ILE A 66 -11.88 2.64 16.85
CA ILE A 66 -12.26 1.28 16.45
C ILE A 66 -11.03 0.36 16.44
N SER A 67 -11.28 -0.94 16.64
CA SER A 67 -10.22 -1.95 16.55
C SER A 67 -9.86 -2.25 15.09
N LYS A 68 -8.65 -2.81 14.87
CA LYS A 68 -8.22 -3.30 13.55
C LYS A 68 -9.19 -4.34 12.98
N SER A 69 -9.74 -5.21 13.82
CA SER A 69 -10.72 -6.21 13.38
C SER A 69 -12.05 -5.60 12.90
N GLN A 70 -12.54 -4.57 13.59
CA GLN A 70 -13.73 -3.82 13.15
C GLN A 70 -13.49 -3.10 11.83
N ALA A 71 -12.33 -2.44 11.70
CA ALA A 71 -11.94 -1.77 10.46
C ALA A 71 -11.82 -2.77 9.30
N ARG A 72 -11.20 -3.96 9.53
CA ARG A 72 -11.11 -5.02 8.53
C ARG A 72 -12.49 -5.48 8.07
N GLY A 73 -13.42 -5.69 8.99
CA GLY A 73 -14.81 -6.05 8.64
C GLY A 73 -15.45 -5.02 7.71
N LYS A 74 -15.25 -3.72 7.98
CA LYS A 74 -15.75 -2.64 7.12
C LYS A 74 -15.08 -2.65 5.74
N ALA A 75 -13.76 -2.87 5.66
CA ALA A 75 -13.03 -2.97 4.41
C ALA A 75 -13.48 -4.17 3.56
N LEU A 76 -13.69 -5.34 4.17
CA LEU A 76 -14.24 -6.52 3.50
C LEU A 76 -15.65 -6.27 2.96
N ASN A 77 -16.52 -5.67 3.78
CA ASN A 77 -17.87 -5.32 3.36
C ASN A 77 -17.88 -4.31 2.20
N HIS A 78 -16.92 -3.38 2.17
CA HIS A 78 -16.78 -2.42 1.08
C HIS A 78 -16.38 -3.10 -0.24
N ILE A 79 -15.46 -4.08 -0.20
CA ILE A 79 -15.12 -4.90 -1.37
C ILE A 79 -16.29 -5.78 -1.80
N GLY A 80 -16.99 -6.37 -0.84
CA GLY A 80 -18.22 -7.15 -1.08
C GLY A 80 -18.01 -8.41 -1.92
N ALA A 81 -16.84 -9.03 -1.87
CA ALA A 81 -16.54 -10.22 -2.66
C ALA A 81 -17.31 -11.45 -2.14
N GLN A 82 -17.60 -12.36 -3.07
CA GLN A 82 -18.20 -13.67 -2.76
C GLN A 82 -17.17 -14.65 -2.23
N LEU A 83 -15.89 -14.48 -2.64
CA LEU A 83 -14.79 -15.35 -2.27
C LEU A 83 -13.49 -14.55 -2.30
N TYR A 84 -12.67 -14.71 -1.29
CA TYR A 84 -11.36 -14.07 -1.20
C TYR A 84 -10.23 -15.08 -1.39
N LYS A 85 -9.03 -14.61 -1.74
CA LYS A 85 -7.87 -15.48 -2.00
C LYS A 85 -7.47 -16.31 -0.78
N TRP A 86 -7.49 -15.74 0.43
CA TRP A 86 -7.13 -16.46 1.67
C TRP A 86 -8.11 -17.56 2.07
N GLU A 87 -9.31 -17.58 1.50
CA GLU A 87 -10.31 -18.65 1.75
C GLU A 87 -10.06 -19.89 0.90
N LEU A 88 -9.09 -19.82 -0.02
CA LEU A 88 -8.70 -20.90 -0.93
C LEU A 88 -7.36 -21.49 -0.50
N PRO A 89 -7.31 -22.70 0.09
CA PRO A 89 -6.05 -23.32 0.52
C PRO A 89 -5.02 -23.45 -0.59
N SER A 90 -5.45 -23.68 -1.83
CA SER A 90 -4.56 -23.77 -2.99
C SER A 90 -3.87 -22.46 -3.34
N GLU A 91 -4.56 -21.32 -3.12
CA GLU A 91 -3.99 -19.99 -3.36
C GLU A 91 -2.98 -19.63 -2.26
N GLU A 92 -3.31 -19.94 -1.00
CA GLU A 92 -2.40 -19.75 0.14
C GLU A 92 -1.12 -20.59 -0.02
N GLU A 93 -1.25 -21.86 -0.41
CA GLU A 93 -0.12 -22.75 -0.66
C GLU A 93 0.74 -22.23 -1.82
N LEU A 94 0.10 -21.79 -2.91
CA LEU A 94 0.81 -21.22 -4.07
C LEU A 94 1.58 -19.96 -3.68
N LEU A 95 1.00 -19.08 -2.87
CA LEU A 95 1.66 -17.89 -2.37
C LEU A 95 2.95 -18.25 -1.64
N LYS A 96 2.87 -19.18 -0.67
CA LYS A 96 4.02 -19.63 0.13
C LYS A 96 5.11 -20.26 -0.71
N GLN A 97 4.74 -21.00 -1.76
CA GLN A 97 5.70 -21.57 -2.70
C GLN A 97 6.41 -20.50 -3.53
N ILE A 98 5.68 -19.49 -4.01
CA ILE A 98 6.24 -18.40 -4.83
C ILE A 98 7.17 -17.51 -4.01
N THR A 99 6.77 -17.15 -2.80
CA THR A 99 7.55 -16.25 -1.93
C THR A 99 8.67 -16.97 -1.18
N GLY A 100 8.57 -18.29 -1.01
CA GLY A 100 9.48 -19.08 -0.20
C GLY A 100 9.31 -18.85 1.32
N ASN A 101 8.27 -18.14 1.74
CA ASN A 101 7.99 -17.83 3.13
C ASN A 101 6.70 -18.55 3.59
N PRO A 102 6.78 -19.50 4.54
CA PRO A 102 5.62 -20.25 5.01
C PRO A 102 4.59 -19.41 5.80
N ASP A 103 4.98 -18.23 6.26
CA ASP A 103 4.12 -17.33 7.04
C ASP A 103 3.33 -16.36 6.16
N ASP A 104 3.64 -16.30 4.86
CA ASP A 104 2.92 -15.43 3.94
C ASP A 104 1.47 -15.87 3.76
N THR A 105 0.58 -14.89 3.72
CA THR A 105 -0.86 -15.09 3.59
C THR A 105 -1.51 -13.95 2.80
N TYR A 106 -2.57 -14.27 2.08
CA TYR A 106 -3.46 -13.26 1.50
C TYR A 106 -4.45 -12.68 2.53
N PHE A 107 -4.45 -13.19 3.76
CA PHE A 107 -5.32 -12.65 4.80
C PHE A 107 -4.96 -11.19 5.09
N PRO A 108 -5.91 -10.23 5.02
CA PRO A 108 -5.64 -8.81 5.18
C PRO A 108 -5.38 -8.46 6.66
N GLU A 109 -4.16 -8.67 7.14
CA GLU A 109 -3.77 -8.37 8.52
C GLU A 109 -3.97 -6.90 8.87
N GLY A 110 -3.69 -6.02 7.93
CA GLY A 110 -3.83 -4.59 8.06
C GLY A 110 -2.79 -3.94 8.99
N GLU A 111 -2.46 -2.73 8.69
CA GLU A 111 -1.52 -1.90 9.44
C GLU A 111 -2.12 -0.53 9.75
N LYS A 112 -1.62 0.13 10.79
CA LYS A 112 -1.95 1.53 11.08
C LYS A 112 -1.01 2.42 10.30
N VAL A 113 -1.58 3.37 9.57
CA VAL A 113 -0.85 4.33 8.76
C VAL A 113 -1.38 5.74 8.99
N ILE A 114 -0.60 6.72 8.61
CA ILE A 114 -1.06 8.10 8.48
C ILE A 114 -1.35 8.35 7.01
N LEU A 115 -2.60 8.60 6.69
CA LEU A 115 -3.04 8.92 5.34
C LEU A 115 -3.28 10.43 5.23
N ARG A 116 -2.70 11.05 4.21
CA ARG A 116 -3.01 12.42 3.84
C ARG A 116 -4.13 12.42 2.81
N LYS A 117 -5.25 13.09 3.13
CA LYS A 117 -6.31 13.37 2.19
C LYS A 117 -6.52 14.88 2.10
N GLU A 118 -6.37 15.42 0.91
CA GLU A 118 -6.35 16.86 0.68
C GLU A 118 -5.25 17.57 1.48
N LYS A 119 -5.62 18.26 2.57
CA LYS A 119 -4.69 18.98 3.45
C LYS A 119 -4.65 18.43 4.89
N GLU A 120 -5.43 17.40 5.17
CA GLU A 120 -5.58 16.82 6.50
C GLU A 120 -4.92 15.44 6.60
N TYR A 121 -4.54 15.06 7.82
CA TYR A 121 -3.89 13.79 8.12
C TYR A 121 -4.77 12.98 9.06
N TYR A 122 -5.02 11.73 8.67
CA TYR A 122 -5.85 10.79 9.40
C TYR A 122 -5.04 9.56 9.81
N ILE A 123 -5.27 9.05 11.02
CA ILE A 123 -4.89 7.68 11.33
C ILE A 123 -5.90 6.78 10.63
N ALA A 124 -5.41 5.89 9.79
CA ALA A 124 -6.20 4.91 9.08
C ALA A 124 -5.67 3.50 9.33
N TYR A 125 -6.53 2.51 9.14
CA TYR A 125 -6.12 1.14 8.94
C TYR A 125 -6.09 0.86 7.44
N LYS A 126 -4.93 0.43 6.94
CA LYS A 126 -4.72 0.02 5.55
C LYS A 126 -4.81 -1.49 5.45
N PHE A 127 -5.59 -1.98 4.49
CA PHE A 127 -5.75 -3.40 4.20
C PHE A 127 -5.51 -3.66 2.72
N ASP A 128 -4.58 -4.55 2.36
CA ASP A 128 -4.46 -5.11 1.01
C ASP A 128 -5.45 -6.27 0.91
N ILE A 129 -6.55 -6.07 0.20
CA ILE A 129 -7.61 -7.07 0.06
C ILE A 129 -7.58 -7.65 -1.34
N TYR A 130 -7.40 -8.98 -1.41
CA TYR A 130 -7.40 -9.70 -2.67
C TYR A 130 -8.64 -10.62 -2.76
N ALA A 131 -9.63 -10.17 -3.52
CA ALA A 131 -10.82 -10.92 -3.85
C ALA A 131 -10.54 -11.89 -5.00
N HIS A 132 -11.06 -13.12 -4.90
CA HIS A 132 -11.01 -14.12 -5.96
C HIS A 132 -12.24 -14.03 -6.86
N LYS A 133 -13.40 -13.71 -6.29
CA LYS A 133 -14.65 -13.64 -7.06
C LYS A 133 -15.55 -12.49 -6.57
N PRO A 134 -15.80 -11.45 -7.41
CA PRO A 134 -15.06 -11.14 -8.65
C PRO A 134 -13.59 -10.89 -8.38
N LEU A 135 -12.75 -11.02 -9.42
CA LEU A 135 -11.32 -10.76 -9.28
C LEU A 135 -11.08 -9.28 -9.03
N ARG A 136 -10.56 -8.94 -7.87
CA ARG A 136 -10.22 -7.56 -7.49
C ARG A 136 -9.14 -7.56 -6.42
N ARG A 137 -8.17 -6.67 -6.54
CA ARG A 137 -7.22 -6.39 -5.47
C ARG A 137 -7.12 -4.90 -5.23
N ALA A 138 -7.26 -4.48 -3.98
CA ALA A 138 -7.23 -3.06 -3.63
C ALA A 138 -6.62 -2.85 -2.25
N ASP A 139 -5.93 -1.71 -2.09
CA ASP A 139 -5.63 -1.14 -0.78
C ASP A 139 -6.84 -0.34 -0.30
N ILE A 140 -7.38 -0.70 0.86
CA ILE A 140 -8.52 -0.04 1.47
C ILE A 140 -8.06 0.67 2.73
N PHE A 141 -8.33 1.98 2.79
CA PHE A 141 -8.00 2.81 3.94
C PHE A 141 -9.28 3.13 4.73
N VAL A 142 -9.31 2.67 5.97
CA VAL A 142 -10.45 2.83 6.87
C VAL A 142 -10.08 3.82 7.96
N ASP A 143 -10.87 4.86 8.16
CA ASP A 143 -10.70 5.82 9.25
C ASP A 143 -10.70 5.12 10.61
N ALA A 144 -9.66 5.33 11.40
CA ALA A 144 -9.51 4.65 12.69
C ALA A 144 -10.50 5.14 13.75
N ALA A 145 -11.18 6.26 13.54
CA ALA A 145 -12.20 6.79 14.44
C ALA A 145 -13.62 6.39 14.00
N SER A 146 -14.03 6.75 12.79
CA SER A 146 -15.37 6.53 12.30
C SER A 146 -15.60 5.14 11.70
N GLY A 147 -14.55 4.54 11.17
CA GLY A 147 -14.63 3.31 10.38
C GLY A 147 -15.19 3.54 8.97
N GLU A 148 -15.23 4.76 8.50
CA GLU A 148 -15.57 5.06 7.12
C GLU A 148 -14.40 4.76 6.19
N ILE A 149 -14.70 4.43 4.94
CA ILE A 149 -13.67 4.25 3.92
C ILE A 149 -13.19 5.63 3.47
N ILE A 150 -11.92 5.94 3.76
CA ILE A 150 -11.30 7.21 3.35
C ILE A 150 -10.88 7.13 1.89
N GLU A 151 -10.25 6.01 1.51
CA GLU A 151 -9.68 5.83 0.17
C GLU A 151 -9.67 4.37 -0.24
N THR A 152 -9.74 4.13 -1.53
CA THR A 152 -9.61 2.83 -2.17
C THR A 152 -8.67 2.97 -3.35
N ILE A 153 -7.58 2.19 -3.38
CA ILE A 153 -6.62 2.16 -4.47
C ILE A 153 -6.69 0.78 -5.12
N ASP A 154 -7.38 0.69 -6.25
CA ASP A 154 -7.46 -0.56 -6.99
C ASP A 154 -6.11 -0.90 -7.62
N LYS A 155 -5.63 -2.13 -7.38
CA LYS A 155 -4.42 -2.72 -7.96
C LYS A 155 -4.77 -3.64 -9.13
N ILE A 156 -5.84 -4.41 -8.99
CA ILE A 156 -6.39 -5.31 -10.00
C ILE A 156 -7.91 -5.28 -9.82
N TYR A 157 -8.63 -5.13 -10.93
CA TYR A 157 -10.09 -5.34 -10.98
C TYR A 157 -10.44 -6.09 -12.25
N ASP A 158 -11.51 -6.86 -12.19
CA ASP A 158 -12.03 -7.59 -13.35
C ASP A 158 -12.65 -6.58 -14.30
N ALA A 159 -11.98 -6.35 -15.43
CA ALA A 159 -12.49 -5.50 -16.49
C ALA A 159 -13.25 -6.37 -17.48
N ASP A 160 -14.52 -6.58 -17.24
CA ASP A 160 -15.47 -7.20 -18.19
C ASP A 160 -15.80 -6.19 -19.31
N VAL A 161 -14.77 -5.62 -19.94
CA VAL A 161 -14.92 -4.67 -21.04
C VAL A 161 -14.32 -5.30 -22.30
N SER A 162 -15.16 -5.61 -23.27
CA SER A 162 -14.72 -5.89 -24.64
C SER A 162 -13.96 -4.67 -25.15
N ALA A 163 -12.64 -4.77 -25.21
CA ALA A 163 -11.80 -3.70 -25.75
C ALA A 163 -11.63 -3.90 -27.25
N THR A 164 -12.04 -2.93 -28.05
CA THR A 164 -11.73 -2.85 -29.48
C THR A 164 -10.52 -1.94 -29.65
N ALA A 165 -9.42 -2.49 -30.19
CA ALA A 165 -8.22 -1.71 -30.48
C ALA A 165 -8.09 -1.50 -32.01
N GLU A 166 -8.04 -0.26 -32.45
CA GLU A 166 -7.63 0.09 -33.80
C GLU A 166 -6.11 0.23 -33.86
N THR A 167 -5.47 -0.59 -34.64
CA THR A 167 -4.03 -0.50 -34.84
C THR A 167 -3.70 0.16 -36.18
N LYS A 168 -2.71 1.04 -36.20
CA LYS A 168 -2.31 1.81 -37.40
C LYS A 168 -1.89 0.94 -38.58
N TYR A 169 -1.55 -0.33 -38.36
CA TYR A 169 -0.98 -1.22 -39.36
C TYR A 169 -1.74 -2.53 -39.59
N SER A 170 -2.72 -2.88 -38.75
CA SER A 170 -3.36 -4.21 -38.79
C SER A 170 -4.89 -4.17 -38.76
N GLY A 171 -5.52 -3.00 -38.84
CA GLY A 171 -6.96 -2.84 -38.69
C GLY A 171 -7.47 -3.14 -37.28
N THR A 172 -8.78 -3.26 -37.15
CA THR A 172 -9.47 -3.51 -35.88
C THR A 172 -9.33 -4.97 -35.47
N ARG A 173 -8.92 -5.25 -34.24
CA ARG A 173 -8.96 -6.57 -33.61
C ARG A 173 -9.88 -6.53 -32.38
N THR A 174 -10.81 -7.46 -32.34
CA THR A 174 -11.70 -7.73 -31.21
C THR A 174 -11.15 -8.84 -30.34
#